data_e4e593c876322f55ae53b04c2129ff0d
#
_entry.id   e4e593c876322f55ae53b04c2129ff0d
#
_cell.length_a   1.000
_cell.length_b   1.000
_cell.length_c   1.000
_cell.angle_alpha   90.00
_cell.angle_beta   90.00
_cell.angle_gamma   90.00
#
_symmetry.space_group_name_H-M   'P 1'
#
loop_
_entity.id
_entity.type
_entity.pdbx_description
1 polymer ?
#
loop_
_entity_poly.entity_id
_entity_poly.type
_entity_poly.pdbx_seq_one_letter_code
_entity_poly.pdbx_strand_id
1 'polypeptide(L)'
;MATLNPIVSGITGYVDDQNNKNQLISKAVLGANSTAYMNLNTGVKGKTNIHIMNTDVQLQDGSTCGWNEAGSTDFSSKTIDPKFFKVNMAFCEKNLLSTYLNYAVKMAANDNAVPFEEYWLGEITKGIAKQIDTMIWQGTGSGIQFKGLVPQMLADDAVVKVTRTAGTSAYEAIKAVYAKMKEEIILAGDAQIYVSPAIFREFVQDLVAANLYHFNPSDVDGIYKVPGTNVNVVAINGLVGSNAIVAARQSNLYYGCDLESDKEVFDVWYSQDNRETRLAVEFNAGVAYAFADEIVISTIQ
;
A
#
# COMPACT_ATOMS: atom_id res chain seq x y z
N MET A 1 -27.14 -32.62 20.21
CA MET A 1 -26.06 -31.77 19.72
C MET A 1 -26.02 -31.97 18.21
N ALA A 2 -26.31 -30.91 17.43
CA ALA A 2 -26.14 -30.99 15.98
C ALA A 2 -24.62 -31.11 15.73
N THR A 3 -24.22 -32.19 15.06
CA THR A 3 -22.83 -32.32 14.60
C THR A 3 -22.56 -31.19 13.62
N LEU A 4 -21.74 -30.22 14.03
CA LEU A 4 -21.22 -29.18 13.12
C LEU A 4 -20.60 -29.91 11.91
N ASN A 5 -20.93 -29.43 10.71
CA ASN A 5 -20.31 -29.89 9.48
C ASN A 5 -18.78 -29.86 9.67
N PRO A 6 -18.03 -30.90 9.35
CA PRO A 6 -16.59 -30.97 9.54
C PRO A 6 -15.83 -29.80 8.88
N ILE A 7 -16.36 -29.23 7.80
CA ILE A 7 -15.80 -28.05 7.13
C ILE A 7 -15.86 -26.82 8.05
N VAL A 8 -17.00 -26.58 8.68
CA VAL A 8 -17.19 -25.42 9.58
C VAL A 8 -16.33 -25.56 10.82
N SER A 9 -16.25 -26.78 11.40
CA SER A 9 -15.37 -27.03 12.55
C SER A 9 -13.89 -26.92 12.21
N GLY A 10 -13.48 -27.27 10.99
CA GLY A 10 -12.13 -27.06 10.49
C GLY A 10 -11.78 -25.58 10.35
N ILE A 11 -12.64 -24.80 9.72
CA ILE A 11 -12.43 -23.35 9.53
C ILE A 11 -12.42 -22.62 10.87
N THR A 12 -13.38 -22.88 11.75
CA THR A 12 -13.41 -22.26 13.09
C THR A 12 -12.20 -22.65 13.92
N GLY A 13 -11.81 -23.93 13.94
CA GLY A 13 -10.63 -24.40 14.63
C GLY A 13 -9.33 -23.80 14.10
N TYR A 14 -9.23 -23.53 12.80
CA TYR A 14 -8.07 -22.86 12.21
C TYR A 14 -7.98 -21.39 12.63
N VAL A 15 -9.11 -20.69 12.71
CA VAL A 15 -9.16 -19.28 13.12
C VAL A 15 -9.07 -19.11 14.64
N ASP A 16 -9.51 -20.10 15.43
CA ASP A 16 -9.39 -20.07 16.90
C ASP A 16 -7.93 -20.16 17.39
N ASP A 17 -7.01 -20.65 16.53
CA ASP A 17 -5.58 -20.57 16.82
C ASP A 17 -5.09 -19.11 16.69
N GLN A 18 -4.59 -18.56 17.79
CA GLN A 18 -4.15 -17.16 17.87
C GLN A 18 -3.01 -16.85 16.88
N ASN A 19 -2.13 -17.78 16.59
CA ASN A 19 -1.06 -17.60 15.62
C ASN A 19 -1.61 -17.48 14.19
N ASN A 20 -2.56 -18.31 13.83
CA ASN A 20 -3.22 -18.26 12.52
C ASN A 20 -4.05 -16.98 12.37
N LYS A 21 -4.79 -16.59 13.42
CA LYS A 21 -5.55 -15.35 13.46
C LYS A 21 -4.66 -14.14 13.21
N ASN A 22 -3.55 -14.00 13.94
CA ASN A 22 -2.59 -12.92 13.78
C ASN A 22 -1.97 -12.90 12.38
N GLN A 23 -1.64 -14.07 11.82
CA GLN A 23 -1.12 -14.17 10.46
C GLN A 23 -2.15 -13.75 9.40
N LEU A 24 -3.42 -14.12 9.56
CA LEU A 24 -4.50 -13.73 8.64
C LEU A 24 -4.74 -12.23 8.67
N ILE A 25 -4.81 -11.62 9.86
CA ILE A 25 -4.93 -10.17 10.02
C ILE A 25 -3.73 -9.46 9.38
N SER A 26 -2.52 -9.90 9.70
CA SER A 26 -1.31 -9.34 9.12
C SER A 26 -1.30 -9.45 7.59
N LYS A 27 -1.66 -10.59 7.02
CA LYS A 27 -1.78 -10.77 5.57
C LYS A 27 -2.88 -9.91 4.96
N ALA A 28 -3.98 -9.66 5.66
CA ALA A 28 -5.06 -8.81 5.18
C ALA A 28 -4.66 -7.33 5.18
N VAL A 29 -4.06 -6.84 6.26
CA VAL A 29 -3.76 -5.41 6.48
C VAL A 29 -2.43 -5.00 5.83
N LEU A 30 -1.40 -5.84 5.92
CA LEU A 30 -0.06 -5.57 5.38
C LEU A 30 0.22 -6.25 4.04
N GLY A 31 -0.69 -7.08 3.54
CA GLY A 31 -0.52 -7.79 2.27
C GLY A 31 -0.67 -6.93 1.02
N ALA A 32 -0.97 -5.63 1.16
CA ALA A 32 -0.98 -4.68 0.06
C ALA A 32 0.43 -4.50 -0.53
N ASN A 33 0.56 -4.51 -1.85
CA ASN A 33 1.87 -4.37 -2.50
C ASN A 33 2.56 -3.05 -2.17
N SER A 34 1.78 -1.99 -1.95
CA SER A 34 2.29 -0.65 -1.63
C SER A 34 2.94 -0.54 -0.26
N THR A 35 2.55 -1.38 0.71
CA THR A 35 3.07 -1.29 2.08
C THR A 35 4.57 -1.57 2.17
N ALA A 36 5.12 -2.35 1.22
CA ALA A 36 6.55 -2.61 1.13
C ALA A 36 7.38 -1.34 0.80
N TYR A 37 6.72 -0.31 0.27
CA TYR A 37 7.35 0.97 -0.14
C TYR A 37 6.95 2.13 0.77
N MET A 38 6.56 1.86 2.01
CA MET A 38 6.10 2.86 2.97
C MET A 38 6.65 2.57 4.36
N ASN A 39 6.72 3.61 5.20
CA ASN A 39 6.96 3.43 6.61
C ASN A 39 5.68 2.93 7.28
N LEU A 40 5.78 1.78 7.94
CA LEU A 40 4.68 1.18 8.69
C LEU A 40 4.63 1.75 10.10
N ASN A 41 3.45 2.20 10.50
CA ASN A 41 3.14 2.57 11.87
C ASN A 41 1.99 1.68 12.36
N THR A 42 2.30 0.69 13.19
CA THR A 42 1.37 -0.37 13.62
C THR A 42 0.55 -0.02 14.85
N GLY A 43 0.82 1.10 15.51
CA GLY A 43 0.13 1.53 16.73
C GLY A 43 -0.85 2.69 16.54
N VAL A 44 -1.43 2.87 15.35
CA VAL A 44 -2.30 4.02 15.03
C VAL A 44 -3.74 3.72 15.44
N LYS A 45 -4.08 4.02 16.69
CA LYS A 45 -5.45 3.81 17.26
C LYS A 45 -6.46 4.89 16.90
N GLY A 46 -5.99 6.01 16.38
CA GLY A 46 -6.81 7.18 16.01
C GLY A 46 -5.97 8.20 15.27
N LYS A 47 -6.46 9.44 15.14
CA LYS A 47 -5.68 10.51 14.51
C LYS A 47 -4.32 10.66 15.16
N THR A 48 -3.28 10.37 14.40
CA THR A 48 -1.89 10.41 14.87
C THR A 48 -1.10 11.42 14.06
N ASN A 49 -0.36 12.29 14.74
CA ASN A 49 0.45 13.31 14.07
C ASN A 49 1.86 12.78 13.79
N ILE A 50 2.30 12.97 12.56
CA ILE A 50 3.70 12.84 12.16
C ILE A 50 4.35 14.19 12.41
N HIS A 51 5.25 14.27 13.39
CA HIS A 51 5.98 15.50 13.68
C HIS A 51 7.12 15.67 12.69
N ILE A 52 7.19 16.84 12.10
CA ILE A 52 8.19 17.23 11.10
C ILE A 52 8.98 18.37 11.69
N MET A 53 10.29 18.25 11.69
CA MET A 53 11.22 19.30 12.08
C MET A 53 12.05 19.68 10.86
N ASN A 54 11.96 20.94 10.46
CA ASN A 54 12.79 21.51 9.41
C ASN A 54 13.73 22.53 10.07
N THR A 55 15.05 22.30 9.93
CA THR A 55 16.05 23.15 10.56
C THR A 55 16.97 23.74 9.51
N ASP A 56 16.99 25.06 9.41
CA ASP A 56 17.96 25.80 8.64
C ASP A 56 19.10 26.24 9.56
N VAL A 57 20.29 25.67 9.33
CA VAL A 57 21.50 25.95 10.13
C VAL A 57 22.42 26.86 9.32
N GLN A 58 22.68 28.04 9.82
CA GLN A 58 23.62 28.96 9.22
C GLN A 58 24.92 29.00 10.01
N LEU A 59 26.03 28.68 9.34
CA LEU A 59 27.35 28.81 9.91
C LEU A 59 27.75 30.30 9.99
N GLN A 60 28.26 30.71 11.14
CA GLN A 60 28.72 32.07 11.38
C GLN A 60 30.22 32.12 11.56
N ASP A 61 30.82 33.32 11.35
CA ASP A 61 32.21 33.57 11.63
C ASP A 61 32.47 33.50 13.15
N GLY A 62 33.25 32.53 13.56
CA GLY A 62 33.66 32.33 14.96
C GLY A 62 34.84 33.18 15.40
N SER A 63 35.37 34.05 14.56
CA SER A 63 36.52 34.92 14.88
C SER A 63 36.17 36.12 15.77
N THR A 64 34.86 36.46 15.87
CA THR A 64 34.38 37.59 16.66
C THR A 64 33.62 37.07 17.90
N CYS A 65 33.87 37.70 19.07
CA CYS A 65 33.09 37.40 20.28
C CYS A 65 31.70 38.04 20.18
N GLY A 66 30.67 37.29 20.56
CA GLY A 66 29.28 37.76 20.59
C GLY A 66 28.31 36.64 20.34
N TRP A 67 27.05 36.83 20.68
CA TRP A 67 25.94 35.94 20.36
C TRP A 67 25.11 36.59 19.25
N ASN A 68 25.15 36.01 18.05
CA ASN A 68 24.27 36.38 16.95
C ASN A 68 23.42 35.15 16.63
N GLU A 69 22.11 35.30 16.68
CA GLU A 69 21.18 34.26 16.31
C GLU A 69 21.12 34.17 14.78
N ALA A 70 21.38 33.00 14.21
CA ALA A 70 21.24 32.74 12.79
C ALA A 70 20.76 31.31 12.58
N GLY A 71 19.84 31.17 11.63
CA GLY A 71 19.11 29.93 11.39
C GLY A 71 17.75 29.89 12.07
N SER A 72 16.90 28.99 11.63
CA SER A 72 15.57 28.76 12.20
C SER A 72 15.26 27.28 12.29
N THR A 73 14.39 26.92 13.21
CA THR A 73 13.84 25.57 13.32
C THR A 73 12.33 25.68 13.30
N ASP A 74 11.73 25.13 12.25
CA ASP A 74 10.29 25.11 12.08
C ASP A 74 9.73 23.73 12.44
N PHE A 75 8.71 23.72 13.29
CA PHE A 75 7.98 22.53 13.66
C PHE A 75 6.64 22.50 12.96
N SER A 76 6.40 21.46 12.20
CA SER A 76 5.12 21.23 11.54
C SER A 76 4.63 19.81 11.82
N SER A 77 3.39 19.51 11.51
CA SER A 77 2.85 18.17 11.64
C SER A 77 1.90 17.84 10.50
N LYS A 78 1.96 16.62 10.02
CA LYS A 78 0.95 16.01 9.15
C LYS A 78 0.21 14.93 9.95
N THR A 79 -1.07 14.74 9.67
CA THR A 79 -1.91 13.84 10.44
C THR A 79 -2.27 12.62 9.61
N ILE A 80 -2.05 11.43 10.16
CA ILE A 80 -2.68 10.19 9.67
C ILE A 80 -4.10 10.17 10.25
N ASP A 81 -5.12 10.15 9.42
CA ASP A 81 -6.54 10.03 9.82
C ASP A 81 -7.06 8.64 9.43
N PRO A 82 -6.90 7.62 10.30
CA PRO A 82 -7.31 6.27 9.99
C PRO A 82 -8.83 6.17 9.97
N LYS A 83 -9.34 5.27 9.13
CA LYS A 83 -10.75 4.86 9.10
C LYS A 83 -10.88 3.43 9.60
N PHE A 84 -11.97 3.19 10.31
CA PHE A 84 -12.33 1.85 10.77
C PHE A 84 -13.09 1.10 9.69
N PHE A 85 -12.61 -0.06 9.32
CA PHE A 85 -13.18 -0.92 8.29
C PHE A 85 -13.77 -2.18 8.92
N LYS A 86 -14.84 -2.65 8.32
CA LYS A 86 -15.40 -3.97 8.61
C LYS A 86 -15.71 -4.71 7.31
N VAL A 87 -15.44 -5.99 7.31
CA VAL A 87 -15.79 -6.92 6.22
C VAL A 87 -16.65 -8.02 6.82
N ASN A 88 -17.92 -8.07 6.45
CA ASN A 88 -18.84 -9.10 6.88
C ASN A 88 -19.22 -9.96 5.68
N MET A 89 -18.95 -11.25 5.76
CA MET A 89 -19.27 -12.22 4.72
C MET A 89 -20.08 -13.36 5.31
N ALA A 90 -20.99 -13.92 4.52
CA ALA A 90 -21.79 -15.08 4.88
C ALA A 90 -21.75 -16.12 3.77
N PHE A 91 -21.64 -17.38 4.15
CA PHE A 91 -21.50 -18.50 3.22
C PHE A 91 -22.47 -19.62 3.57
N CYS A 92 -23.22 -20.08 2.58
CA CYS A 92 -24.05 -21.23 2.73
C CYS A 92 -23.20 -22.53 2.64
N GLU A 93 -23.35 -23.43 3.60
CA GLU A 93 -22.59 -24.69 3.66
C GLU A 93 -22.71 -25.53 2.38
N LYS A 94 -23.89 -25.54 1.75
CA LYS A 94 -24.11 -26.32 0.53
C LYS A 94 -23.22 -25.89 -0.64
N ASN A 95 -22.90 -24.58 -0.72
CA ASN A 95 -22.02 -24.05 -1.76
C ASN A 95 -20.55 -24.38 -1.48
N LEU A 96 -20.16 -24.41 -0.22
CA LEU A 96 -18.80 -24.79 0.21
C LEU A 96 -18.55 -26.28 0.01
N LEU A 97 -19.55 -27.14 0.24
CA LEU A 97 -19.38 -28.58 0.18
C LEU A 97 -18.92 -29.08 -1.19
N SER A 98 -19.45 -28.56 -2.28
CA SER A 98 -19.04 -28.97 -3.64
C SER A 98 -17.58 -28.59 -3.93
N THR A 99 -17.15 -27.40 -3.50
CA THR A 99 -15.78 -26.92 -3.66
C THR A 99 -14.83 -27.71 -2.75
N TYR A 100 -15.22 -27.96 -1.52
CA TYR A 100 -14.45 -28.75 -0.57
C TYR A 100 -14.22 -30.19 -1.07
N LEU A 101 -15.24 -30.87 -1.57
CA LEU A 101 -15.10 -32.22 -2.11
C LEU A 101 -14.13 -32.27 -3.29
N ASN A 102 -14.21 -31.33 -4.21
CA ASN A 102 -13.25 -31.22 -5.31
C ASN A 102 -11.83 -30.97 -4.81
N TYR A 103 -11.67 -30.17 -3.77
CA TYR A 103 -10.39 -29.88 -3.16
C TYR A 103 -9.84 -31.08 -2.39
N ALA A 104 -10.67 -31.77 -1.61
CA ALA A 104 -10.28 -32.97 -0.88
C ALA A 104 -9.81 -34.11 -1.80
N VAL A 105 -10.43 -34.25 -2.98
CA VAL A 105 -9.98 -35.23 -4.00
C VAL A 105 -8.59 -34.82 -4.54
N LYS A 106 -8.34 -33.56 -4.76
CA LYS A 106 -7.01 -33.07 -5.19
C LYS A 106 -5.95 -33.22 -4.11
N MET A 107 -6.30 -32.99 -2.84
CA MET A 107 -5.40 -33.23 -1.71
C MET A 107 -5.02 -34.70 -1.56
N ALA A 108 -5.98 -35.61 -1.71
CA ALA A 108 -5.72 -37.06 -1.66
C ALA A 108 -4.77 -37.54 -2.78
N ALA A 109 -4.66 -36.78 -3.87
CA ALA A 109 -3.76 -37.06 -4.98
C ALA A 109 -2.38 -36.37 -4.88
N ASN A 110 -2.18 -35.46 -3.91
CA ASN A 110 -0.95 -34.67 -3.79
C ASN A 110 -0.65 -34.33 -2.32
N ASP A 111 0.38 -34.98 -1.74
CA ASP A 111 0.79 -34.82 -0.33
C ASP A 111 1.23 -33.40 0.10
N ASN A 112 1.44 -32.50 -0.87
CA ASN A 112 1.88 -31.09 -0.62
C ASN A 112 0.74 -30.07 -0.79
N ALA A 113 -0.51 -30.50 -0.79
CA ALA A 113 -1.64 -29.56 -0.93
C ALA A 113 -1.88 -28.80 0.38
N VAL A 114 -2.09 -27.48 0.25
CA VAL A 114 -2.42 -26.61 1.37
C VAL A 114 -3.81 -26.97 1.92
N PRO A 115 -4.07 -26.96 3.24
CA PRO A 115 -5.40 -27.16 3.79
C PRO A 115 -6.46 -26.23 3.17
N PHE A 116 -7.68 -26.74 3.00
CA PHE A 116 -8.77 -25.97 2.38
C PHE A 116 -9.03 -24.66 3.13
N GLU A 117 -8.98 -24.71 4.44
CA GLU A 117 -9.20 -23.59 5.35
C GLU A 117 -8.19 -22.48 5.09
N GLU A 118 -6.93 -22.82 4.99
CA GLU A 118 -5.86 -21.86 4.70
C GLU A 118 -5.99 -21.27 3.29
N TYR A 119 -6.29 -22.09 2.30
CA TYR A 119 -6.49 -21.65 0.93
C TYR A 119 -7.66 -20.65 0.84
N TRP A 120 -8.80 -21.00 1.42
CA TRP A 120 -10.01 -20.18 1.34
C TRP A 120 -9.87 -18.84 2.08
N LEU A 121 -9.36 -18.88 3.31
CA LEU A 121 -9.08 -17.66 4.09
C LEU A 121 -7.98 -16.83 3.43
N GLY A 122 -7.01 -17.45 2.79
CA GLY A 122 -5.97 -16.79 2.01
C GLY A 122 -6.52 -15.99 0.84
N GLU A 123 -7.52 -16.50 0.12
CA GLU A 123 -8.16 -15.75 -0.98
C GLU A 123 -8.97 -14.54 -0.48
N ILE A 124 -9.62 -14.65 0.68
CA ILE A 124 -10.32 -13.53 1.31
C ILE A 124 -9.33 -12.43 1.72
N THR A 125 -8.24 -12.80 2.39
CA THR A 125 -7.21 -11.84 2.83
C THR A 125 -6.54 -11.13 1.65
N LYS A 126 -6.28 -11.82 0.55
CA LYS A 126 -5.80 -11.22 -0.70
C LYS A 126 -6.81 -10.22 -1.27
N GLY A 127 -8.10 -10.54 -1.21
CA GLY A 127 -9.17 -9.64 -1.66
C GLY A 127 -9.21 -8.34 -0.83
N ILE A 128 -9.07 -8.45 0.48
CA ILE A 128 -9.00 -7.31 1.40
C ILE A 128 -7.74 -6.47 1.12
N ALA A 129 -6.57 -7.11 1.05
CA ALA A 129 -5.31 -6.45 0.77
C ALA A 129 -5.32 -5.67 -0.56
N LYS A 130 -5.94 -6.23 -1.60
CA LYS A 130 -6.11 -5.54 -2.89
C LYS A 130 -6.98 -4.28 -2.78
N GLN A 131 -8.04 -4.31 -1.99
CA GLN A 131 -8.89 -3.13 -1.78
C GLN A 131 -8.15 -2.06 -0.97
N ILE A 132 -7.42 -2.45 0.08
CA ILE A 132 -6.57 -1.55 0.85
C ILE A 132 -5.53 -0.89 -0.05
N ASP A 133 -4.85 -1.66 -0.90
CA ASP A 133 -3.83 -1.16 -1.84
C ASP A 133 -4.39 -0.07 -2.76
N THR A 134 -5.59 -0.29 -3.30
CA THR A 134 -6.29 0.73 -4.10
C THR A 134 -6.64 1.98 -3.28
N MET A 135 -7.12 1.81 -2.04
CA MET A 135 -7.46 2.94 -1.17
C MET A 135 -6.24 3.74 -0.73
N ILE A 136 -5.09 3.11 -0.51
CA ILE A 136 -3.82 3.78 -0.19
C ILE A 136 -3.51 4.88 -1.20
N TRP A 137 -3.69 4.61 -2.48
CA TRP A 137 -3.36 5.56 -3.53
C TRP A 137 -4.56 6.41 -3.98
N GLN A 138 -5.72 5.79 -4.17
CA GLN A 138 -6.86 6.40 -4.87
C GLN A 138 -8.06 6.70 -3.97
N GLY A 139 -7.97 6.42 -2.66
CA GLY A 139 -9.08 6.65 -1.72
C GLY A 139 -9.58 8.09 -1.79
N THR A 140 -10.90 8.27 -1.95
CA THR A 140 -11.51 9.59 -2.14
C THR A 140 -11.68 10.40 -0.85
N GLY A 141 -11.56 9.76 0.31
CA GLY A 141 -11.84 10.39 1.62
C GLY A 141 -13.33 10.54 1.93
N SER A 142 -14.22 9.98 1.09
CA SER A 142 -15.66 10.03 1.28
C SER A 142 -16.22 8.65 1.63
N GLY A 143 -17.32 8.62 2.38
CA GLY A 143 -17.96 7.39 2.83
C GLY A 143 -17.03 6.56 3.73
N ILE A 144 -16.82 5.31 3.34
CA ILE A 144 -15.97 4.37 4.09
C ILE A 144 -14.47 4.53 3.77
N GLN A 145 -14.11 5.28 2.72
CA GLN A 145 -12.72 5.39 2.29
C GLN A 145 -11.95 6.45 3.09
N PHE A 146 -10.71 6.18 3.47
CA PHE A 146 -9.81 7.25 3.87
C PHE A 146 -9.31 8.02 2.64
N LYS A 147 -8.76 9.22 2.84
CA LYS A 147 -8.20 10.01 1.76
C LYS A 147 -6.85 9.42 1.34
N GLY A 148 -6.77 8.87 0.14
CA GLY A 148 -5.57 8.25 -0.43
C GLY A 148 -4.47 9.27 -0.74
N LEU A 149 -3.27 8.78 -1.03
CA LEU A 149 -2.09 9.62 -1.27
C LEU A 149 -2.27 10.55 -2.48
N VAL A 150 -2.76 10.04 -3.61
CA VAL A 150 -2.95 10.86 -4.82
C VAL A 150 -3.92 12.03 -4.60
N PRO A 151 -5.13 11.85 -4.04
CA PRO A 151 -5.99 12.98 -3.71
C PRO A 151 -5.45 13.91 -2.64
N GLN A 152 -4.63 13.43 -1.70
CA GLN A 152 -3.94 14.29 -0.74
C GLN A 152 -2.92 15.19 -1.43
N MET A 153 -2.05 14.60 -2.26
CA MET A 153 -0.99 15.29 -3.00
C MET A 153 -1.54 16.31 -4.00
N LEU A 154 -2.64 15.99 -4.67
CA LEU A 154 -3.29 16.92 -5.61
C LEU A 154 -3.92 18.13 -4.90
N ALA A 155 -4.39 17.96 -3.67
CA ALA A 155 -4.99 19.03 -2.88
C ALA A 155 -3.95 19.90 -2.15
N ASP A 156 -2.70 19.43 -2.01
CA ASP A 156 -1.63 20.17 -1.33
C ASP A 156 -0.85 21.02 -2.35
N ASP A 157 -0.78 22.32 -2.11
CA ASP A 157 -0.09 23.26 -3.00
C ASP A 157 1.44 23.23 -2.86
N ALA A 158 1.94 22.64 -1.77
CA ALA A 158 3.38 22.45 -1.56
C ALA A 158 3.96 21.29 -2.39
N VAL A 159 3.10 20.41 -2.91
CA VAL A 159 3.50 19.31 -3.80
C VAL A 159 3.76 19.82 -5.21
N VAL A 160 4.89 19.42 -5.80
CA VAL A 160 5.24 19.79 -7.16
C VAL A 160 4.35 19.05 -8.17
N LYS A 161 3.53 19.80 -8.90
CA LYS A 161 2.59 19.24 -9.89
C LYS A 161 3.17 19.38 -11.30
N VAL A 162 3.22 18.30 -12.04
CA VAL A 162 3.66 18.26 -13.44
C VAL A 162 2.46 17.89 -14.31
N THR A 163 2.05 18.84 -15.13
CA THR A 163 0.97 18.60 -16.09
C THR A 163 1.53 17.92 -17.34
N ARG A 164 0.87 16.82 -17.77
CA ARG A 164 1.18 16.21 -19.06
C ARG A 164 -0.02 16.25 -20.00
N THR A 165 0.28 16.40 -21.28
CA THR A 165 -0.73 16.35 -22.34
C THR A 165 -1.10 14.89 -22.64
N ALA A 166 -2.36 14.64 -22.96
CA ALA A 166 -2.78 13.33 -23.44
C ALA A 166 -1.97 12.95 -24.72
N GLY A 167 -1.48 11.70 -24.76
CA GLY A 167 -0.63 11.20 -25.84
C GLY A 167 0.87 11.35 -25.62
N THR A 168 1.32 12.00 -24.52
CA THR A 168 2.74 11.97 -24.12
C THR A 168 3.15 10.53 -23.78
N SER A 169 4.26 10.04 -24.31
CA SER A 169 4.78 8.70 -24.02
C SER A 169 5.08 8.54 -22.51
N ALA A 170 5.00 7.31 -22.01
CA ALA A 170 5.25 7.03 -20.61
C ALA A 170 6.70 7.37 -20.21
N TYR A 171 7.65 7.13 -21.08
CA TYR A 171 9.05 7.50 -20.87
C TYR A 171 9.25 9.01 -20.72
N GLU A 172 8.65 9.79 -21.61
CA GLU A 172 8.75 11.27 -21.56
C GLU A 172 8.08 11.83 -20.29
N ALA A 173 6.93 11.26 -19.89
CA ALA A 173 6.24 11.64 -18.67
C ALA A 173 7.08 11.35 -17.41
N ILE A 174 7.69 10.17 -17.33
CA ILE A 174 8.57 9.77 -16.22
C ILE A 174 9.82 10.67 -16.18
N LYS A 175 10.41 10.96 -17.34
CA LYS A 175 11.55 11.88 -17.45
C LYS A 175 11.21 13.30 -16.99
N ALA A 176 10.01 13.80 -17.32
CA ALA A 176 9.54 15.10 -16.87
C ALA A 176 9.35 15.16 -15.34
N VAL A 177 8.83 14.09 -14.73
CA VAL A 177 8.71 13.95 -13.28
C VAL A 177 10.11 13.90 -12.63
N TYR A 178 11.01 13.08 -13.16
CA TYR A 178 12.40 12.99 -12.68
C TYR A 178 13.12 14.35 -12.71
N ALA A 179 12.96 15.12 -13.78
CA ALA A 179 13.59 16.42 -13.95
C ALA A 179 13.10 17.49 -12.93
N LYS A 180 11.96 17.23 -12.27
CA LYS A 180 11.40 18.12 -11.24
C LYS A 180 11.70 17.67 -9.82
N MET A 181 12.30 16.48 -9.64
CA MET A 181 12.75 16.03 -8.34
C MET A 181 13.94 16.86 -7.85
N LYS A 182 13.99 17.11 -6.55
CA LYS A 182 15.14 17.79 -5.93
C LYS A 182 16.39 16.92 -6.02
N GLU A 183 17.54 17.51 -6.31
CA GLU A 183 18.82 16.78 -6.44
C GLU A 183 19.22 16.05 -5.16
N GLU A 184 18.96 16.65 -4.00
CA GLU A 184 19.21 16.07 -2.68
C GLU A 184 18.46 14.74 -2.47
N ILE A 185 17.22 14.66 -2.96
CA ILE A 185 16.38 13.47 -2.87
C ILE A 185 16.91 12.35 -3.77
N ILE A 186 17.37 12.70 -4.95
CA ILE A 186 17.95 11.74 -5.90
C ILE A 186 19.22 11.14 -5.31
N LEU A 187 20.05 11.95 -4.65
CA LEU A 187 21.30 11.51 -4.01
C LEU A 187 21.05 10.66 -2.76
N ALA A 188 19.95 10.84 -2.07
CA ALA A 188 19.59 10.05 -0.87
C ALA A 188 19.40 8.55 -1.18
N GLY A 189 19.07 8.18 -2.43
CA GLY A 189 19.05 6.80 -2.90
C GLY A 189 17.77 6.02 -2.56
N ASP A 190 16.82 6.60 -1.82
CA ASP A 190 15.52 6.00 -1.47
C ASP A 190 14.34 6.57 -2.28
N ALA A 191 14.65 7.42 -3.27
CA ALA A 191 13.66 7.98 -4.17
C ALA A 191 13.18 6.96 -5.19
N GLN A 192 11.88 6.90 -5.40
CA GLN A 192 11.23 6.00 -6.35
C GLN A 192 10.12 6.72 -7.11
N ILE A 193 9.81 6.22 -8.30
CA ILE A 193 8.71 6.70 -9.12
C ILE A 193 7.66 5.61 -9.18
N TYR A 194 6.51 5.87 -8.59
CA TYR A 194 5.38 4.95 -8.51
C TYR A 194 4.43 5.16 -9.67
N VAL A 195 4.12 4.09 -10.39
CA VAL A 195 3.26 4.13 -11.58
C VAL A 195 2.28 2.97 -11.58
N SER A 196 1.21 3.08 -12.38
CA SER A 196 0.33 1.94 -12.63
C SER A 196 1.04 0.88 -13.48
N PRO A 197 0.64 -0.41 -13.37
CA PRO A 197 1.19 -1.48 -14.21
C PRO A 197 1.00 -1.24 -15.71
N ALA A 198 -0.02 -0.49 -16.10
CA ALA A 198 -0.25 -0.09 -17.50
C ALA A 198 0.83 0.88 -17.98
N ILE A 199 1.06 1.97 -17.22
CA ILE A 199 2.11 2.96 -17.53
C ILE A 199 3.50 2.32 -17.50
N PHE A 200 3.74 1.38 -16.56
CA PHE A 200 5.00 0.66 -16.50
C PHE A 200 5.27 -0.15 -17.77
N ARG A 201 4.26 -0.86 -18.29
CA ARG A 201 4.39 -1.60 -19.55
C ARG A 201 4.66 -0.68 -20.74
N GLU A 202 3.95 0.45 -20.83
CA GLU A 202 4.21 1.47 -21.86
C GLU A 202 5.64 2.01 -21.74
N PHE A 203 6.10 2.31 -20.51
CA PHE A 203 7.46 2.76 -20.27
C PHE A 203 8.51 1.77 -20.78
N VAL A 204 8.36 0.48 -20.48
CA VAL A 204 9.29 -0.55 -20.98
C VAL A 204 9.25 -0.65 -22.52
N GLN A 205 8.06 -0.54 -23.15
CA GLN A 205 7.93 -0.54 -24.60
C GLN A 205 8.59 0.69 -25.23
N ASP A 206 8.41 1.87 -24.63
CA ASP A 206 9.07 3.11 -25.08
C ASP A 206 10.61 2.99 -25.02
N LEU A 207 11.15 2.37 -23.96
CA LEU A 207 12.58 2.12 -23.83
C LEU A 207 13.09 1.19 -24.93
N VAL A 208 12.34 0.16 -25.28
CA VAL A 208 12.67 -0.76 -26.37
C VAL A 208 12.64 -0.03 -27.71
N ALA A 209 11.59 0.78 -27.95
CA ALA A 209 11.43 1.56 -29.19
C ALA A 209 12.54 2.60 -29.36
N ALA A 210 12.99 3.23 -28.26
CA ALA A 210 14.09 4.18 -28.24
C ALA A 210 15.48 3.54 -28.22
N ASN A 211 15.58 2.21 -28.23
CA ASN A 211 16.83 1.43 -28.11
C ASN A 211 17.67 1.79 -26.86
N LEU A 212 17.00 2.12 -25.76
CA LEU A 212 17.57 2.53 -24.47
C LEU A 212 17.58 1.40 -23.44
N TYR A 213 17.32 0.18 -23.85
CA TYR A 213 17.29 -0.97 -22.93
C TYR A 213 18.63 -1.66 -22.85
N HIS A 214 19.12 -1.86 -21.62
CA HIS A 214 20.26 -2.70 -21.29
C HIS A 214 19.87 -3.62 -20.14
N PHE A 215 18.78 -4.37 -20.31
CA PHE A 215 18.27 -5.25 -19.27
C PHE A 215 18.16 -6.69 -19.75
N ASN A 216 18.29 -7.60 -18.80
CA ASN A 216 17.95 -8.99 -19.02
C ASN A 216 16.40 -9.12 -18.93
N PRO A 217 15.71 -9.71 -19.93
CA PRO A 217 14.25 -9.86 -19.89
C PRO A 217 13.70 -10.56 -18.63
N SER A 218 14.53 -11.31 -17.93
CA SER A 218 14.19 -11.96 -16.65
C SER A 218 14.16 -11.02 -15.45
N ASP A 219 14.67 -9.80 -15.56
CA ASP A 219 14.86 -8.89 -14.42
C ASP A 219 13.75 -7.83 -14.30
N VAL A 220 12.72 -7.88 -15.15
CA VAL A 220 11.65 -6.88 -15.18
C VAL A 220 10.43 -7.37 -14.38
N ASP A 221 10.58 -7.45 -13.07
CA ASP A 221 9.51 -7.84 -12.11
C ASP A 221 8.77 -6.62 -11.56
N GLY A 222 8.31 -5.72 -12.46
CA GLY A 222 7.57 -4.50 -12.02
C GLY A 222 8.45 -3.41 -11.45
N ILE A 223 9.79 -3.54 -11.49
CA ILE A 223 10.76 -2.53 -11.07
C ILE A 223 11.81 -2.38 -12.16
N TYR A 224 12.02 -1.15 -12.62
CA TYR A 224 13.05 -0.84 -13.59
C TYR A 224 13.63 0.55 -13.35
N LYS A 225 14.92 0.75 -13.57
CA LYS A 225 15.57 2.06 -13.39
C LYS A 225 15.33 2.98 -14.57
N VAL A 226 15.15 4.26 -14.28
CA VAL A 226 15.19 5.28 -15.33
C VAL A 226 16.60 5.28 -15.95
N PRO A 227 16.74 5.14 -17.29
CA PRO A 227 18.04 5.05 -17.92
C PRO A 227 18.98 6.20 -17.56
N GLY A 228 20.23 5.87 -17.19
CA GLY A 228 21.23 6.85 -16.78
C GLY A 228 21.05 7.44 -15.38
N THR A 229 20.15 6.89 -14.57
CA THR A 229 19.87 7.37 -13.21
C THR A 229 19.91 6.25 -12.17
N ASN A 230 19.82 6.61 -10.89
CA ASN A 230 19.70 5.65 -9.79
C ASN A 230 18.25 5.48 -9.29
N VAL A 231 17.28 6.14 -9.90
CA VAL A 231 15.88 6.13 -9.47
C VAL A 231 15.13 4.96 -10.10
N ASN A 232 14.43 4.19 -9.29
CA ASN A 232 13.60 3.08 -9.73
C ASN A 232 12.19 3.55 -10.11
N VAL A 233 11.66 3.03 -11.20
CA VAL A 233 10.23 3.06 -11.53
C VAL A 233 9.61 1.78 -11.03
N VAL A 234 8.58 1.89 -10.18
CA VAL A 234 7.92 0.77 -9.51
C VAL A 234 6.47 0.69 -9.93
N ALA A 235 6.07 -0.48 -10.42
CA ALA A 235 4.67 -0.76 -10.75
C ALA A 235 3.89 -1.10 -9.48
N ILE A 236 2.86 -0.29 -9.16
CA ILE A 236 2.03 -0.45 -7.96
C ILE A 236 0.62 -0.85 -8.37
N ASN A 237 0.11 -1.95 -7.79
CA ASN A 237 -1.25 -2.42 -8.05
C ASN A 237 -2.32 -1.43 -7.57
N GLY A 238 -2.06 -0.69 -6.50
CA GLY A 238 -2.97 0.34 -5.98
C GLY A 238 -3.22 1.50 -6.95
N LEU A 239 -2.37 1.70 -7.96
CA LEU A 239 -2.53 2.70 -9.03
C LEU A 239 -3.23 2.15 -10.29
N VAL A 240 -3.73 0.92 -10.29
CA VAL A 240 -4.48 0.36 -11.43
C VAL A 240 -5.67 1.25 -11.78
N GLY A 241 -5.78 1.60 -13.05
CA GLY A 241 -6.82 2.51 -13.55
C GLY A 241 -6.54 4.01 -13.33
N SER A 242 -5.45 4.35 -12.63
CA SER A 242 -5.00 5.73 -12.48
C SER A 242 -3.89 6.06 -13.49
N ASN A 243 -3.92 7.31 -13.99
CA ASN A 243 -2.89 7.85 -14.85
C ASN A 243 -1.85 8.68 -14.06
N ALA A 244 -1.91 8.65 -12.73
CA ALA A 244 -0.96 9.36 -11.89
C ALA A 244 0.42 8.71 -11.93
N ILE A 245 1.46 9.54 -11.99
CA ILE A 245 2.86 9.18 -11.79
C ILE A 245 3.31 9.96 -10.57
N VAL A 246 3.77 9.27 -9.54
CA VAL A 246 4.17 9.88 -8.26
C VAL A 246 5.63 9.58 -8.00
N ALA A 247 6.45 10.61 -7.85
CA ALA A 247 7.82 10.47 -7.37
C ALA A 247 7.89 10.90 -5.91
N ALA A 248 8.38 10.03 -5.06
CA ALA A 248 8.55 10.28 -3.63
C ALA A 248 9.64 9.39 -3.06
N ARG A 249 10.16 9.77 -1.88
CA ARG A 249 11.02 8.89 -1.08
C ARG A 249 10.17 7.85 -0.37
N GLN A 250 10.66 6.64 -0.28
CA GLN A 250 10.02 5.58 0.50
C GLN A 250 9.87 6.01 1.98
N SER A 251 10.88 6.66 2.53
CA SER A 251 10.90 7.18 3.90
C SER A 251 9.89 8.30 4.17
N ASN A 252 9.36 8.95 3.13
CA ASN A 252 8.40 10.05 3.23
C ASN A 252 6.94 9.58 3.26
N LEU A 253 6.66 8.35 2.85
CA LEU A 253 5.31 7.80 2.80
C LEU A 253 5.02 6.97 4.06
N TYR A 254 3.86 7.19 4.67
CA TYR A 254 3.45 6.53 5.92
C TYR A 254 2.13 5.79 5.74
N TYR A 255 2.11 4.54 6.15
CA TYR A 255 0.92 3.73 6.29
C TYR A 255 0.69 3.44 7.78
N GLY A 256 -0.44 3.88 8.32
CA GLY A 256 -0.83 3.66 9.71
C GLY A 256 -1.92 2.62 9.80
N CYS A 257 -1.72 1.64 10.66
CA CYS A 257 -2.71 0.63 11.03
C CYS A 257 -2.61 0.34 12.53
N ASP A 258 -3.61 -0.30 13.09
CA ASP A 258 -3.60 -0.73 14.49
C ASP A 258 -3.53 -2.25 14.54
N LEU A 259 -2.33 -2.80 14.67
CA LEU A 259 -2.09 -4.23 14.87
C LEU A 259 -1.80 -4.59 16.34
N GLU A 260 -1.87 -3.60 17.23
CA GLU A 260 -1.49 -3.74 18.65
C GLU A 260 -2.70 -3.73 19.59
N SER A 261 -3.90 -3.44 19.08
CA SER A 261 -5.10 -3.36 19.90
C SER A 261 -6.02 -4.56 19.69
N ASP A 262 -6.76 -4.92 20.74
CA ASP A 262 -7.80 -5.96 20.71
C ASP A 262 -9.01 -5.59 19.83
N LYS A 263 -8.97 -4.46 19.12
CA LYS A 263 -10.04 -4.00 18.22
C LYS A 263 -9.98 -4.64 16.84
N GLU A 264 -8.88 -5.28 16.52
CA GLU A 264 -8.78 -6.06 15.28
C GLU A 264 -9.43 -7.41 15.48
N VAL A 265 -10.48 -7.62 14.70
CA VAL A 265 -11.29 -8.83 14.78
C VAL A 265 -11.13 -9.62 13.49
N PHE A 266 -10.83 -10.88 13.63
CA PHE A 266 -10.93 -11.86 12.56
C PHE A 266 -11.63 -13.08 13.13
N ASP A 267 -12.96 -13.10 13.00
CA ASP A 267 -13.79 -14.13 13.60
C ASP A 267 -14.60 -14.87 12.55
N VAL A 268 -14.70 -16.18 12.73
CA VAL A 268 -15.53 -17.06 11.92
C VAL A 268 -16.44 -17.87 12.85
N TRP A 269 -17.75 -17.80 12.64
CA TRP A 269 -18.70 -18.56 13.43
C TRP A 269 -19.86 -19.08 12.59
N TYR A 270 -20.49 -20.14 13.06
CA TYR A 270 -21.69 -20.67 12.46
C TYR A 270 -22.96 -20.05 13.06
N SER A 271 -23.82 -19.51 12.21
CA SER A 271 -25.13 -18.97 12.59
C SER A 271 -26.18 -20.06 12.44
N GLN A 272 -26.77 -20.52 13.55
CA GLN A 272 -27.81 -21.53 13.56
C GLN A 272 -29.13 -21.01 12.99
N ASP A 273 -29.41 -19.71 13.13
CA ASP A 273 -30.66 -19.10 12.69
C ASP A 273 -30.78 -19.10 11.16
N ASN A 274 -29.66 -18.78 10.47
CA ASN A 274 -29.65 -18.67 9.01
C ASN A 274 -28.99 -19.88 8.34
N ARG A 275 -28.42 -20.82 9.11
CA ARG A 275 -27.68 -21.99 8.62
C ARG A 275 -26.56 -21.59 7.66
N GLU A 276 -25.77 -20.61 8.06
CA GLU A 276 -24.65 -20.08 7.29
C GLU A 276 -23.40 -19.88 8.17
N THR A 277 -22.23 -20.00 7.58
CA THR A 277 -20.97 -19.60 8.22
C THR A 277 -20.74 -18.11 7.97
N ARG A 278 -20.45 -17.36 9.03
CA ARG A 278 -20.20 -15.92 9.00
C ARG A 278 -18.74 -15.65 9.28
N LEU A 279 -18.19 -14.70 8.53
CA LEU A 279 -16.86 -14.14 8.72
C LEU A 279 -17.00 -12.65 9.03
N ALA A 280 -16.35 -12.18 10.08
CA ALA A 280 -16.19 -10.77 10.38
C ALA A 280 -14.69 -10.44 10.46
N VAL A 281 -14.28 -9.40 9.73
CA VAL A 281 -12.93 -8.82 9.82
C VAL A 281 -13.08 -7.33 10.11
N GLU A 282 -12.40 -6.84 11.14
CA GLU A 282 -12.40 -5.44 11.52
C GLU A 282 -10.96 -4.95 11.71
N PHE A 283 -10.63 -3.78 11.17
CA PHE A 283 -9.30 -3.18 11.26
C PHE A 283 -9.34 -1.66 11.00
N ASN A 284 -8.27 -0.98 11.41
CA ASN A 284 -8.02 0.43 11.14
C ASN A 284 -6.94 0.58 10.08
N ALA A 285 -7.10 1.52 9.15
CA ALA A 285 -6.06 1.89 8.20
C ALA A 285 -6.14 3.36 7.80
N GLY A 286 -4.98 3.95 7.52
CA GLY A 286 -4.86 5.32 7.04
C GLY A 286 -3.49 5.60 6.43
N VAL A 287 -3.38 6.66 5.63
CA VAL A 287 -2.13 7.04 4.96
C VAL A 287 -1.86 8.52 5.10
N ALA A 288 -0.59 8.89 5.12
CA ALA A 288 -0.13 10.26 5.03
C ALA A 288 1.29 10.30 4.43
N TYR A 289 1.77 11.49 4.15
CA TYR A 289 3.18 11.76 3.85
C TYR A 289 3.67 12.91 4.75
N ALA A 290 4.98 13.00 4.96
CA ALA A 290 5.58 14.03 5.80
C ALA A 290 5.91 15.29 4.97
N PHE A 291 6.85 15.21 4.07
CA PHE A 291 7.40 16.35 3.32
C PHE A 291 6.72 16.47 1.96
N ALA A 292 5.86 17.49 1.81
CA ALA A 292 5.13 17.73 0.57
C ALA A 292 6.03 18.24 -0.56
N ASP A 293 7.03 19.03 -0.23
CA ASP A 293 7.98 19.67 -1.15
C ASP A 293 9.00 18.68 -1.76
N GLU A 294 9.06 17.46 -1.23
CA GLU A 294 9.85 16.35 -1.77
C GLU A 294 9.08 15.51 -2.79
N ILE A 295 7.78 15.73 -2.93
CA ILE A 295 6.91 14.92 -3.77
C ILE A 295 6.66 15.60 -5.10
N VAL A 296 6.76 14.84 -6.17
CA VAL A 296 6.39 15.28 -7.52
C VAL A 296 5.27 14.38 -8.03
N ILE A 297 4.16 14.98 -8.43
CA ILE A 297 3.02 14.25 -9.01
C ILE A 297 2.74 14.73 -10.44
N SER A 298 2.51 13.78 -11.35
CA SER A 298 2.05 14.07 -12.70
C SER A 298 0.68 13.44 -12.94
N THR A 299 -0.21 14.25 -13.50
CA THR A 299 -1.54 13.82 -13.93
C THR A 299 -1.80 14.29 -15.36
N ILE A 300 -2.69 13.59 -16.06
CA ILE A 300 -3.17 14.02 -17.39
C ILE A 300 -4.24 15.07 -17.18
N GLN A 301 -4.11 16.21 -17.89
CA GLN A 301 -5.18 17.16 -18.09
C GLN A 301 -5.92 16.87 -19.39
#